data_e7787053c28e110ae1cae4fcce607759
#
_entry.id   e7787053c28e110ae1cae4fcce607759
#
_cell.length_a   1.000
_cell.length_b   1.000
_cell.length_c   1.000
_cell.angle_alpha   90.00
_cell.angle_beta   90.00
_cell.angle_gamma   90.00
#
_symmetry.space_group_name_H-M   'P 1'
#
loop_
_entity.id
_entity.type
_entity.pdbx_description
1 polymer ?
#
loop_
_entity_poly.entity_id
_entity_poly.type
_entity_poly.pdbx_seq_one_letter_code
_entity_poly.pdbx_strand_id
1 'polypeptide(L)'
;IGGFYNAVAFVAAFALVPFTRRFGARAMHAACLTAGGLGMLAIPSIGTQAWLFVPMIGVGLCWASIMGNPYVMLARSIPPERTGVYMGIFNMFIVIPMLIQSVTLPLYYKSLLGGDARNVVLLAGALLLCAAVATLFVRLPRNAPDGAR
;
A
#
# COMPACT_ATOMS: atom_id res chain seq x y z
N ILE A 1 10.53 1.25 16.87
CA ILE A 1 10.50 1.44 15.40
C ILE A 1 9.13 1.10 14.84
N GLY A 2 8.51 -0.05 15.25
CA GLY A 2 7.18 -0.44 14.74
C GLY A 2 6.06 0.58 14.97
N GLY A 3 6.06 1.33 16.05
CA GLY A 3 5.09 2.40 16.29
C GLY A 3 5.32 3.65 15.42
N PHE A 4 6.54 3.90 14.98
CA PHE A 4 6.88 5.12 14.24
C PHE A 4 6.19 5.20 12.87
N TYR A 5 6.19 4.11 12.07
CA TYR A 5 5.50 4.12 10.78
C TYR A 5 3.99 4.33 10.92
N ASN A 6 3.38 3.88 12.04
CA ASN A 6 1.97 4.16 12.31
C ASN A 6 1.72 5.64 12.61
N ALA A 7 2.63 6.31 13.35
CA ALA A 7 2.56 7.74 13.56
C ALA A 7 2.71 8.51 12.24
N VAL A 8 3.65 8.10 11.39
CA VAL A 8 3.81 8.66 10.03
C VAL A 8 2.55 8.43 9.22
N ALA A 9 1.96 7.22 9.26
CA ALA A 9 0.73 6.90 8.52
C ALA A 9 -0.45 7.77 8.99
N PHE A 10 -0.57 8.01 10.29
CA PHE A 10 -1.59 8.89 10.85
C PHE A 10 -1.46 10.32 10.28
N VAL A 11 -0.28 10.91 10.36
CA VAL A 11 -0.04 12.26 9.82
C VAL A 11 -0.24 12.28 8.30
N ALA A 12 0.27 11.26 7.60
CA ALA A 12 0.16 11.12 6.16
C ALA A 12 -1.29 11.00 5.69
N ALA A 13 -2.17 10.36 6.47
CA ALA A 13 -3.59 10.23 6.11
C ALA A 13 -4.25 11.58 5.89
N PHE A 14 -3.88 12.60 6.67
CA PHE A 14 -4.37 13.98 6.48
C PHE A 14 -3.56 14.73 5.41
N ALA A 15 -2.24 14.61 5.44
CA ALA A 15 -1.36 15.32 4.54
C ALA A 15 -1.55 14.90 3.07
N LEU A 16 -1.86 13.64 2.78
CA LEU A 16 -2.05 13.13 1.43
C LEU A 16 -3.34 13.63 0.76
N VAL A 17 -4.34 14.09 1.52
CA VAL A 17 -5.64 14.53 0.97
C VAL A 17 -5.51 15.62 -0.10
N PRO A 18 -4.82 16.76 0.16
CA PRO A 18 -4.66 17.81 -0.85
C PRO A 18 -3.86 17.33 -2.08
N PHE A 19 -2.86 16.49 -1.86
CA PHE A 19 -2.06 15.93 -2.96
C PHE A 19 -2.86 14.95 -3.80
N THR A 20 -3.69 14.10 -3.18
CA THR A 20 -4.59 13.18 -3.88
C THR A 20 -5.62 13.93 -4.72
N ARG A 21 -6.13 15.08 -4.22
CA ARG A 21 -7.02 15.96 -5.01
C ARG A 21 -6.32 16.58 -6.21
N ARG A 22 -5.04 16.99 -6.05
CA ARG A 22 -4.27 17.66 -7.11
C ARG A 22 -3.74 16.70 -8.17
N PHE A 23 -3.16 15.57 -7.76
CA PHE A 23 -2.46 14.63 -8.65
C PHE A 23 -3.30 13.40 -9.00
N GLY A 24 -4.45 13.21 -8.36
CA GLY A 24 -5.30 12.06 -8.51
C GLY A 24 -4.90 10.87 -7.64
N ALA A 25 -5.91 10.10 -7.20
CA ALA A 25 -5.72 8.98 -6.27
C ALA A 25 -4.80 7.90 -6.83
N ARG A 26 -4.87 7.61 -8.14
CA ARG A 26 -4.03 6.60 -8.81
C ARG A 26 -2.55 6.94 -8.76
N ALA A 27 -2.17 8.15 -9.19
CA ALA A 27 -0.77 8.58 -9.20
C ALA A 27 -0.22 8.67 -7.79
N MET A 28 -1.01 9.20 -6.86
CA MET A 28 -0.63 9.32 -5.46
C MET A 28 -0.43 7.96 -4.81
N HIS A 29 -1.32 7.00 -5.09
CA HIS A 29 -1.20 5.63 -4.59
C HIS A 29 0.07 4.96 -5.13
N ALA A 30 0.33 5.04 -6.44
CA ALA A 30 1.55 4.49 -7.03
C ALA A 30 2.82 5.11 -6.43
N ALA A 31 2.86 6.42 -6.21
CA ALA A 31 3.99 7.10 -5.58
C ALA A 31 4.23 6.62 -4.13
N CYS A 32 3.17 6.48 -3.34
CA CYS A 32 3.27 5.97 -1.96
C CYS A 32 3.71 4.50 -1.92
N LEU A 33 3.20 3.65 -2.82
CA LEU A 33 3.65 2.25 -2.93
C LEU A 33 5.13 2.18 -3.31
N THR A 34 5.58 3.04 -4.22
CA THR A 34 6.99 3.13 -4.61
C THR A 34 7.86 3.54 -3.42
N ALA A 35 7.45 4.56 -2.66
CA ALA A 35 8.18 5.00 -1.46
C ALA A 35 8.27 3.89 -0.42
N GLY A 36 7.18 3.16 -0.16
CA GLY A 36 7.16 2.03 0.76
C GLY A 36 8.02 0.86 0.27
N GLY A 37 7.93 0.52 -1.02
CA GLY A 37 8.73 -0.55 -1.64
C GLY A 37 10.22 -0.27 -1.56
N LEU A 38 10.66 0.92 -1.94
CA LEU A 38 12.05 1.36 -1.82
C LEU A 38 12.51 1.39 -0.36
N GLY A 39 11.66 1.87 0.55
CA GLY A 39 11.91 1.84 1.98
C GLY A 39 12.18 0.42 2.47
N MET A 40 11.31 -0.54 2.14
CA MET A 40 11.51 -1.95 2.54
C MET A 40 12.77 -2.57 1.93
N LEU A 41 13.10 -2.27 0.67
CA LEU A 41 14.32 -2.76 0.05
C LEU A 41 15.60 -2.20 0.71
N ALA A 42 15.54 -0.99 1.27
CA ALA A 42 16.65 -0.37 1.96
C ALA A 42 16.90 -0.93 3.37
N ILE A 43 15.87 -1.43 4.07
CA ILE A 43 15.96 -1.90 5.47
C ILE A 43 17.08 -2.89 5.71
N PRO A 44 17.28 -3.97 4.91
CA PRO A 44 18.30 -4.96 5.17
C PRO A 44 19.74 -4.43 5.06
N SER A 45 19.95 -3.33 4.36
CA SER A 45 21.26 -2.69 4.16
C SER A 45 21.65 -1.73 5.27
N ILE A 46 20.72 -1.43 6.19
CA ILE A 46 20.91 -0.45 7.25
C ILE A 46 21.45 -1.14 8.52
N GLY A 47 22.67 -0.80 8.88
CA GLY A 47 23.35 -1.37 10.06
C GLY A 47 23.03 -0.71 11.40
N THR A 48 22.47 0.52 11.40
CA THR A 48 22.21 1.30 12.61
C THR A 48 20.74 1.59 12.80
N GLN A 49 20.25 1.42 14.02
CA GLN A 49 18.83 1.61 14.36
C GLN A 49 18.32 3.03 14.03
N ALA A 50 19.17 4.05 14.20
CA ALA A 50 18.79 5.45 13.93
C ALA A 50 18.40 5.67 12.45
N TRP A 51 19.09 5.04 11.52
CA TRP A 51 18.80 5.20 10.10
C TRP A 51 17.57 4.42 9.62
N LEU A 52 17.06 3.46 10.42
CA LEU A 52 15.83 2.73 10.10
C LEU A 52 14.58 3.62 10.12
N PHE A 53 14.62 4.78 10.77
CA PHE A 53 13.49 5.71 10.75
C PHE A 53 13.25 6.29 9.34
N VAL A 54 14.27 6.43 8.52
CA VAL A 54 14.15 6.98 7.15
C VAL A 54 13.25 6.10 6.26
N PRO A 55 13.53 4.80 6.06
CA PRO A 55 12.65 3.94 5.27
C PRO A 55 11.26 3.77 5.91
N MET A 56 11.12 3.88 7.23
CA MET A 56 9.82 3.81 7.91
C MET A 56 8.89 4.96 7.52
N ILE A 57 9.42 6.11 7.08
CA ILE A 57 8.60 7.19 6.52
C ILE A 57 7.91 6.69 5.24
N GLY A 58 8.66 6.06 4.33
CA GLY A 58 8.11 5.48 3.10
C GLY A 58 7.06 4.41 3.39
N VAL A 59 7.32 3.53 4.37
CA VAL A 59 6.36 2.50 4.80
C VAL A 59 5.09 3.13 5.37
N GLY A 60 5.20 4.19 6.18
CA GLY A 60 4.06 4.91 6.74
C GLY A 60 3.19 5.59 5.67
N LEU A 61 3.84 6.25 4.68
CA LEU A 61 3.14 6.84 3.52
C LEU A 61 2.40 5.76 2.71
N CYS A 62 3.06 4.63 2.48
CA CYS A 62 2.49 3.49 1.79
C CYS A 62 1.25 2.98 2.54
N TRP A 63 1.35 2.76 3.84
CA TRP A 63 0.25 2.28 4.67
C TRP A 63 -0.95 3.23 4.66
N ALA A 64 -0.73 4.53 4.85
CA ALA A 64 -1.78 5.54 4.76
C ALA A 64 -2.49 5.51 3.40
N SER A 65 -1.72 5.36 2.31
CA SER A 65 -2.26 5.30 0.97
C SER A 65 -3.04 4.00 0.70
N ILE A 66 -2.59 2.85 1.20
CA ILE A 66 -3.30 1.56 1.08
C ILE A 66 -4.66 1.63 1.78
N MET A 67 -4.74 2.29 2.92
CA MET A 67 -5.98 2.43 3.68
C MET A 67 -6.97 3.45 3.09
N GLY A 68 -6.56 4.31 2.17
CA GLY A 68 -7.40 5.39 1.63
C GLY A 68 -7.61 5.33 0.13
N ASN A 69 -6.56 5.44 -0.65
CA ASN A 69 -6.66 5.68 -2.09
C ASN A 69 -7.40 4.60 -2.88
N PRO A 70 -7.24 3.28 -2.65
CA PRO A 70 -7.98 2.24 -3.36
C PRO A 70 -9.49 2.33 -3.13
N TYR A 71 -9.91 2.67 -1.90
CA TYR A 71 -11.33 2.86 -1.59
C TYR A 71 -11.92 4.07 -2.31
N VAL A 72 -11.16 5.18 -2.41
CA VAL A 72 -11.57 6.35 -3.20
C VAL A 72 -11.69 6.00 -4.68
N MET A 73 -10.73 5.25 -5.24
CA MET A 73 -10.79 4.82 -6.64
C MET A 73 -11.97 3.90 -6.90
N LEU A 74 -12.24 2.95 -6.00
CA LEU A 74 -13.38 2.05 -6.08
C LEU A 74 -14.70 2.83 -6.01
N ALA A 75 -14.87 3.69 -5.01
CA ALA A 75 -16.09 4.47 -4.82
C ALA A 75 -16.46 5.33 -6.04
N ARG A 76 -15.46 5.81 -6.79
CA ARG A 76 -15.67 6.55 -8.04
C ARG A 76 -16.05 5.67 -9.25
N SER A 77 -15.92 4.37 -9.12
CA SER A 77 -16.09 3.42 -10.23
C SER A 77 -17.34 2.56 -10.12
N ILE A 78 -18.08 2.66 -9.02
CA ILE A 78 -19.23 1.82 -8.71
C ILE A 78 -20.51 2.64 -8.56
N PRO A 79 -21.69 2.04 -8.85
CA PRO A 79 -22.99 2.68 -8.60
C PRO A 79 -23.20 2.89 -7.09
N PRO A 80 -23.73 4.06 -6.67
CA PRO A 80 -23.96 4.37 -5.25
C PRO A 80 -24.85 3.35 -4.54
N GLU A 81 -25.86 2.81 -5.24
CA GLU A 81 -26.85 1.87 -4.69
C GLU A 81 -26.23 0.51 -4.31
N ARG A 82 -25.07 0.17 -4.86
CA ARG A 82 -24.37 -1.10 -4.65
C ARG A 82 -23.03 -0.96 -3.92
N THR A 83 -22.77 0.21 -3.38
CA THR A 83 -21.47 0.52 -2.71
C THR A 83 -21.10 -0.54 -1.66
N GLY A 84 -22.03 -0.96 -0.81
CA GLY A 84 -21.76 -1.95 0.24
C GLY A 84 -21.30 -3.30 -0.30
N VAL A 85 -21.94 -3.78 -1.38
CA VAL A 85 -21.57 -5.07 -2.01
C VAL A 85 -20.16 -5.00 -2.60
N TYR A 86 -19.86 -3.95 -3.36
CA TYR A 86 -18.53 -3.81 -3.99
C TYR A 86 -17.41 -3.56 -2.97
N MET A 87 -17.68 -2.82 -1.90
CA MET A 87 -16.73 -2.66 -0.80
C MET A 87 -16.47 -3.98 -0.07
N GLY A 88 -17.51 -4.81 0.11
CA GLY A 88 -17.38 -6.16 0.66
C GLY A 88 -16.51 -7.05 -0.22
N ILE A 89 -16.76 -7.09 -1.53
CA ILE A 89 -15.94 -7.83 -2.50
C ILE A 89 -14.49 -7.33 -2.48
N PHE A 90 -14.29 -6.02 -2.46
CA PHE A 90 -12.95 -5.42 -2.41
C PHE A 90 -12.18 -5.84 -1.15
N ASN A 91 -12.84 -5.87 0.01
CA ASN A 91 -12.22 -6.36 1.25
C ASN A 91 -11.81 -7.84 1.16
N MET A 92 -12.55 -8.68 0.41
CA MET A 92 -12.15 -10.07 0.17
C MET A 92 -10.83 -10.16 -0.61
N PHE A 93 -10.58 -9.24 -1.57
CA PHE A 93 -9.28 -9.15 -2.26
C PHE A 93 -8.11 -8.76 -1.35
N ILE A 94 -8.38 -8.24 -0.16
CA ILE A 94 -7.37 -7.98 0.88
C ILE A 94 -7.23 -9.21 1.78
N VAL A 95 -8.36 -9.73 2.29
CA VAL A 95 -8.36 -10.80 3.31
C VAL A 95 -7.91 -12.14 2.73
N ILE A 96 -8.37 -12.52 1.53
CA ILE A 96 -8.01 -13.81 0.92
C ILE A 96 -6.50 -13.95 0.70
N PRO A 97 -5.78 -12.99 0.08
CA PRO A 97 -4.33 -13.06 -0.03
C PRO A 97 -3.61 -13.10 1.32
N MET A 98 -4.11 -12.39 2.33
CA MET A 98 -3.54 -12.44 3.70
C MET A 98 -3.65 -13.85 4.31
N LEU A 99 -4.80 -14.51 4.15
CA LEU A 99 -5.00 -15.89 4.62
C LEU A 99 -4.10 -16.87 3.86
N ILE A 100 -4.05 -16.75 2.53
CA ILE A 100 -3.16 -17.59 1.69
C ILE A 100 -1.71 -17.39 2.14
N GLN A 101 -1.26 -16.16 2.30
CA GLN A 101 0.11 -15.86 2.73
C GLN A 101 0.41 -16.42 4.14
N SER A 102 -0.54 -16.33 5.08
CA SER A 102 -0.35 -16.86 6.43
C SER A 102 -0.09 -18.36 6.45
N VAL A 103 -0.73 -19.11 5.53
CA VAL A 103 -0.56 -20.55 5.40
C VAL A 103 0.66 -20.91 4.57
N THR A 104 0.92 -20.16 3.49
CA THR A 104 1.95 -20.52 2.52
C THR A 104 3.35 -20.01 2.91
N LEU A 105 3.46 -18.88 3.59
CA LEU A 105 4.75 -18.32 3.99
C LEU A 105 5.63 -19.31 4.78
N PRO A 106 5.13 -20.03 5.78
CA PRO A 106 5.92 -21.04 6.48
C PRO A 106 6.48 -22.14 5.59
N LEU A 107 5.75 -22.49 4.51
CA LEU A 107 6.14 -23.57 3.59
C LEU A 107 7.38 -23.22 2.77
N TYR A 108 7.48 -21.98 2.32
CA TYR A 108 8.62 -21.53 1.48
C TYR A 108 9.64 -20.68 2.22
N TYR A 109 9.39 -20.34 3.51
CA TYR A 109 10.28 -19.49 4.30
C TYR A 109 11.71 -20.03 4.39
N LYS A 110 11.87 -21.33 4.63
CA LYS A 110 13.18 -21.98 4.68
C LYS A 110 13.75 -22.27 3.29
N SER A 111 12.93 -22.77 2.38
CA SER A 111 13.37 -23.28 1.07
C SER A 111 13.70 -22.16 0.07
N LEU A 112 12.89 -21.12 0.00
CA LEU A 112 13.07 -20.01 -0.95
C LEU A 112 13.70 -18.77 -0.31
N LEU A 113 13.36 -18.49 0.96
CA LEU A 113 13.82 -17.29 1.65
C LEU A 113 15.01 -17.56 2.59
N GLY A 114 15.55 -18.80 2.59
CA GLY A 114 16.71 -19.17 3.39
C GLY A 114 16.50 -19.10 4.91
N GLY A 115 15.25 -18.96 5.37
CA GLY A 115 14.93 -18.78 6.79
C GLY A 115 15.33 -17.41 7.35
N ASP A 116 15.66 -16.44 6.50
CA ASP A 116 16.06 -15.09 6.90
C ASP A 116 14.90 -14.11 6.73
N ALA A 117 14.52 -13.43 7.81
CA ALA A 117 13.47 -12.41 7.81
C ALA A 117 13.79 -11.22 6.88
N ARG A 118 15.07 -10.94 6.61
CA ARG A 118 15.49 -9.91 5.68
C ARG A 118 14.99 -10.19 4.26
N ASN A 119 15.02 -11.45 3.84
CA ASN A 119 14.54 -11.87 2.52
C ASN A 119 13.01 -11.71 2.39
N VAL A 120 12.26 -11.87 3.50
CA VAL A 120 10.82 -11.59 3.53
C VAL A 120 10.55 -10.10 3.28
N VAL A 121 11.33 -9.22 3.92
CA VAL A 121 11.21 -7.76 3.74
C VAL A 121 11.57 -7.35 2.31
N LEU A 122 12.62 -7.94 1.74
CA LEU A 122 13.01 -7.70 0.34
C LEU A 122 11.91 -8.14 -0.63
N LEU A 123 11.34 -9.32 -0.42
CA LEU A 123 10.23 -9.82 -1.23
C LEU A 123 9.02 -8.88 -1.13
N ALA A 124 8.65 -8.45 0.08
CA ALA A 124 7.55 -7.52 0.28
C ALA A 124 7.79 -6.17 -0.42
N GLY A 125 9.02 -5.63 -0.34
CA GLY A 125 9.42 -4.43 -1.05
C GLY A 125 9.30 -4.56 -2.56
N ALA A 126 9.78 -5.67 -3.13
CA ALA A 126 9.66 -5.96 -4.57
C ALA A 126 8.20 -6.06 -5.02
N LEU A 127 7.35 -6.75 -4.24
CA LEU A 127 5.92 -6.87 -4.54
C LEU A 127 5.21 -5.51 -4.47
N LEU A 128 5.58 -4.62 -3.55
CA LEU A 128 5.05 -3.26 -3.50
C LEU A 128 5.43 -2.44 -4.75
N LEU A 129 6.64 -2.59 -5.27
CA LEU A 129 7.04 -1.95 -6.52
C LEU A 129 6.25 -2.50 -7.71
N CYS A 130 6.05 -3.82 -7.77
CA CYS A 130 5.18 -4.42 -8.78
C CYS A 130 3.74 -3.89 -8.67
N ALA A 131 3.21 -3.75 -7.45
CA ALA A 131 1.88 -3.18 -7.21
C ALA A 131 1.81 -1.70 -7.61
N ALA A 132 2.88 -0.92 -7.40
CA ALA A 132 2.96 0.47 -7.86
C ALA A 132 2.84 0.56 -9.39
N VAL A 133 3.58 -0.29 -10.11
CA VAL A 133 3.49 -0.38 -11.56
C VAL A 133 2.09 -0.82 -12.00
N ALA A 134 1.54 -1.88 -11.39
CA ALA A 134 0.20 -2.36 -11.71
C ALA A 134 -0.88 -1.28 -11.48
N THR A 135 -0.75 -0.45 -10.44
CA THR A 135 -1.66 0.65 -10.16
C THR A 135 -1.72 1.66 -11.33
N LEU A 136 -0.63 1.89 -12.04
CA LEU A 136 -0.60 2.82 -13.17
C LEU A 136 -1.46 2.34 -14.36
N PHE A 137 -1.70 1.05 -14.48
CA PHE A 137 -2.57 0.47 -15.51
C PHE A 137 -4.06 0.52 -15.16
N VAL A 138 -4.42 0.86 -13.92
CA VAL A 138 -5.82 1.02 -13.52
C VAL A 138 -6.46 2.17 -14.27
N ARG A 139 -7.53 1.87 -15.03
CA ARG A 139 -8.31 2.88 -15.77
C ARG A 139 -9.46 3.34 -14.89
N LEU A 140 -9.47 4.62 -14.53
CA LEU A 140 -10.59 5.24 -13.84
C LEU A 140 -11.57 5.85 -14.85
N PRO A 141 -12.90 5.80 -14.62
CA PRO A 141 -13.87 6.47 -15.47
C PRO A 141 -13.58 7.97 -15.56
N ARG A 142 -13.63 8.51 -16.77
CA ARG A 142 -13.26 9.91 -17.06
C ARG A 142 -14.28 10.94 -16.52
N ASN A 143 -15.50 10.49 -16.22
CA ASN A 143 -16.62 11.30 -15.78
C ASN A 143 -17.18 10.85 -14.42
N ALA A 144 -16.34 10.54 -13.45
CA ALA A 144 -16.82 10.48 -12.08
C ALA A 144 -17.22 11.91 -11.69
N PRO A 145 -18.49 12.21 -11.33
CA PRO A 145 -18.89 13.54 -10.96
C PRO A 145 -18.00 14.00 -9.81
N ASP A 146 -17.30 15.12 -10.02
CA ASP A 146 -16.70 15.86 -8.92
C ASP A 146 -17.83 16.10 -7.94
N GLY A 147 -17.61 15.59 -6.71
CA GLY A 147 -18.63 15.46 -5.71
C GLY A 147 -19.60 16.61 -5.69
N ALA A 148 -20.88 16.26 -5.67
CA ALA A 148 -21.97 17.18 -5.46
C ALA A 148 -21.61 18.20 -4.38
N ARG A 149 -21.80 19.45 -4.75
CA ARG A 149 -21.66 20.64 -3.91
C ARG A 149 -22.47 20.55 -2.63
#